data_a37445852ba3a7e82055337b359f717d
#
_entry.id   a37445852ba3a7e82055337b359f717d
#
_cell.length_a   1.000
_cell.length_b   1.000
_cell.length_c   1.000
_cell.angle_alpha   90.00
_cell.angle_beta   90.00
_cell.angle_gamma   90.00
#
_symmetry.space_group_name_H-M   'P 1'
#
loop_
_entity.id
_entity.type
_entity.pdbx_description
1 polymer ?
#
loop_
_entity_poly.entity_id
_entity_poly.type
_entity_poly.pdbx_seq_one_letter_code
_entity_poly.pdbx_strand_id
1 'polypeptide(L)'
;SDKPAVNSVVSLFSGNTRQAQRSISLEPGETKEVILEGTIKDFNYNELNVQLETDEISEDNIAFSNIFVPEKLNALILTNNPPDAKYLELALKVGGSPERNIIEVKAINQFNSVDLTKYNAVFIVGPDKNIGKERLAAYVSSGGGLFLAPSSTSALEGFRELAVSLNLSYPQTVIKINE
;
A
#
# COMPACT_ATOMS: atom_id res chain seq x y z
N SER A 1 -23.09 -24.04 -9.03
CA SER A 1 -23.71 -24.49 -10.29
C SER A 1 -23.32 -25.94 -10.57
N ASP A 2 -24.28 -26.73 -11.05
CA ASP A 2 -24.05 -28.15 -11.47
C ASP A 2 -23.56 -28.24 -12.93
N LYS A 3 -23.42 -27.09 -13.60
CA LYS A 3 -22.93 -26.98 -14.97
C LYS A 3 -21.60 -26.23 -15.01
N PRO A 4 -20.69 -26.59 -15.95
CA PRO A 4 -19.48 -25.81 -16.14
C PRO A 4 -19.79 -24.43 -16.72
N ALA A 5 -19.09 -23.41 -16.28
CA ALA A 5 -19.07 -22.10 -16.90
C ALA A 5 -17.89 -22.04 -17.89
N VAL A 6 -18.19 -21.81 -19.17
CA VAL A 6 -17.16 -21.80 -20.22
C VAL A 6 -17.06 -20.40 -20.81
N ASN A 7 -15.83 -19.83 -20.76
CA ASN A 7 -15.52 -18.50 -21.30
C ASN A 7 -16.38 -17.34 -20.71
N SER A 8 -16.82 -17.48 -19.46
CA SER A 8 -17.51 -16.37 -18.77
C SER A 8 -16.59 -15.18 -18.59
N VAL A 9 -17.08 -13.99 -18.86
CA VAL A 9 -16.28 -12.76 -18.77
C VAL A 9 -16.51 -12.09 -17.43
N VAL A 10 -15.44 -11.83 -16.70
CA VAL A 10 -15.44 -10.99 -15.50
C VAL A 10 -14.88 -9.62 -15.87
N SER A 11 -15.62 -8.57 -15.58
CA SER A 11 -15.28 -7.19 -15.91
C SER A 11 -15.21 -6.32 -14.65
N LEU A 12 -14.20 -5.46 -14.57
CA LEU A 12 -14.04 -4.45 -13.53
C LEU A 12 -14.43 -3.09 -14.10
N PHE A 13 -15.27 -2.36 -13.39
CA PHE A 13 -15.67 -1.00 -13.72
C PHE A 13 -15.32 -0.03 -12.59
N SER A 14 -14.99 1.19 -12.97
CA SER A 14 -14.97 2.37 -12.10
C SER A 14 -16.05 3.33 -12.60
N GLY A 15 -17.11 3.51 -11.83
CA GLY A 15 -18.33 4.11 -12.31
C GLY A 15 -18.86 3.38 -13.56
N ASN A 16 -19.04 4.13 -14.65
CA ASN A 16 -19.50 3.57 -15.93
C ASN A 16 -18.35 3.16 -16.88
N THR A 17 -17.09 3.28 -16.46
CA THR A 17 -15.92 3.01 -17.32
C THR A 17 -15.33 1.66 -16.99
N ARG A 18 -15.30 0.75 -17.99
CA ARG A 18 -14.62 -0.54 -17.86
C ARG A 18 -13.12 -0.33 -17.78
N GLN A 19 -12.52 -0.84 -16.71
CA GLN A 19 -11.08 -0.76 -16.43
C GLN A 19 -10.34 -2.00 -16.93
N ALA A 20 -10.92 -3.18 -16.73
CA ALA A 20 -10.34 -4.45 -17.12
C ALA A 20 -11.42 -5.49 -17.38
N GLN A 21 -11.06 -6.54 -18.11
CA GLN A 21 -11.88 -7.74 -18.27
C GLN A 21 -10.99 -8.98 -18.42
N ARG A 22 -11.52 -10.13 -18.01
CA ARG A 22 -10.86 -11.44 -18.16
C ARG A 22 -11.88 -12.53 -18.39
N SER A 23 -11.60 -13.40 -19.36
CA SER A 23 -12.41 -14.63 -19.56
C SER A 23 -11.90 -15.73 -18.64
N ILE A 24 -12.81 -16.45 -18.02
CA ILE A 24 -12.55 -17.59 -17.16
C ILE A 24 -13.44 -18.76 -17.53
N SER A 25 -12.97 -19.97 -17.22
CA SER A 25 -13.78 -21.17 -17.25
C SER A 25 -13.68 -21.88 -15.92
N LEU A 26 -14.81 -22.41 -15.44
CA LEU A 26 -14.94 -23.09 -14.15
C LEU A 26 -15.64 -24.44 -14.35
N GLU A 27 -15.14 -25.46 -13.71
CA GLU A 27 -15.85 -26.73 -13.58
C GLU A 27 -16.95 -26.64 -12.50
N PRO A 28 -17.92 -27.54 -12.49
CA PRO A 28 -18.96 -27.57 -11.45
C PRO A 28 -18.34 -27.63 -10.05
N GLY A 29 -18.72 -26.66 -9.17
CA GLY A 29 -18.20 -26.56 -7.80
C GLY A 29 -16.77 -26.00 -7.68
N GLU A 30 -16.13 -25.60 -8.77
CA GLU A 30 -14.81 -24.97 -8.74
C GLU A 30 -14.91 -23.51 -8.26
N THR A 31 -13.94 -23.07 -7.45
CA THR A 31 -13.73 -21.68 -7.07
C THR A 31 -12.39 -21.21 -7.60
N LYS A 32 -12.35 -20.04 -8.23
CA LYS A 32 -11.14 -19.48 -8.83
C LYS A 32 -10.95 -18.03 -8.46
N GLU A 33 -9.73 -17.67 -8.08
CA GLU A 33 -9.34 -16.29 -7.88
C GLU A 33 -9.02 -15.60 -9.21
N VAL A 34 -9.55 -14.38 -9.41
CA VAL A 34 -9.32 -13.58 -10.62
C VAL A 34 -8.75 -12.24 -10.22
N ILE A 35 -7.55 -11.94 -10.70
CA ILE A 35 -6.90 -10.64 -10.51
C ILE A 35 -7.21 -9.76 -11.72
N LEU A 36 -7.82 -8.61 -11.48
CA LEU A 36 -8.11 -7.57 -12.46
C LEU A 36 -7.39 -6.28 -12.03
N GLU A 37 -6.67 -5.67 -12.96
CA GLU A 37 -5.93 -4.44 -12.72
C GLU A 37 -6.56 -3.28 -13.46
N GLY A 38 -6.72 -2.14 -12.79
CA GLY A 38 -7.31 -0.94 -13.37
C GLY A 38 -6.65 0.32 -12.83
N THR A 39 -6.87 1.45 -13.51
CA THR A 39 -6.37 2.77 -13.09
C THR A 39 -7.55 3.67 -12.72
N ILE A 40 -7.55 4.14 -11.47
CA ILE A 40 -8.53 5.12 -11.00
C ILE A 40 -7.91 6.51 -11.15
N LYS A 41 -8.61 7.39 -11.87
CA LYS A 41 -8.13 8.76 -12.16
C LYS A 41 -8.77 9.81 -11.27
N ASP A 42 -9.95 9.52 -10.75
CA ASP A 42 -10.72 10.46 -9.95
C ASP A 42 -10.34 10.37 -8.47
N PHE A 43 -10.37 11.51 -7.78
CA PHE A 43 -10.08 11.59 -6.35
C PHE A 43 -11.34 11.38 -5.53
N ASN A 44 -11.16 11.20 -4.22
CA ASN A 44 -12.20 10.91 -3.26
C ASN A 44 -12.75 9.47 -3.41
N TYR A 45 -14.02 9.28 -3.11
CA TYR A 45 -14.64 7.96 -3.19
C TYR A 45 -15.00 7.62 -4.63
N ASN A 46 -14.49 6.48 -5.07
CA ASN A 46 -14.78 5.90 -6.37
C ASN A 46 -15.55 4.60 -6.15
N GLU A 47 -16.69 4.50 -6.78
CA GLU A 47 -17.44 3.25 -6.85
C GLU A 47 -16.75 2.30 -7.83
N LEU A 48 -16.47 1.11 -7.36
CA LEU A 48 -16.02 -0.01 -8.18
C LEU A 48 -17.12 -1.04 -8.24
N ASN A 49 -17.31 -1.65 -9.40
CA ASN A 49 -18.13 -2.84 -9.49
C ASN A 49 -17.44 -3.90 -10.35
N VAL A 50 -17.62 -5.15 -9.94
CA VAL A 50 -17.22 -6.32 -10.71
C VAL A 50 -18.47 -6.97 -11.24
N GLN A 51 -18.50 -7.20 -12.54
CA GLN A 51 -19.63 -7.81 -13.21
C GLN A 51 -19.20 -9.13 -13.84
N LEU A 52 -19.97 -10.16 -13.59
CA LEU A 52 -19.91 -11.41 -14.31
C LEU A 52 -20.86 -11.33 -15.53
N GLU A 53 -20.46 -11.91 -16.64
CA GLU A 53 -21.34 -12.02 -17.80
C GLU A 53 -22.58 -12.85 -17.43
N THR A 54 -23.73 -12.45 -17.96
CA THR A 54 -25.06 -12.97 -17.58
C THR A 54 -25.12 -14.50 -17.65
N ASP A 55 -25.52 -15.11 -16.56
CA ASP A 55 -25.88 -16.51 -16.45
C ASP A 55 -27.39 -16.68 -16.17
N GLU A 56 -27.79 -17.85 -15.63
CA GLU A 56 -29.19 -18.14 -15.32
C GLU A 56 -29.74 -17.32 -14.12
N ILE A 57 -28.84 -16.72 -13.27
CA ILE A 57 -29.18 -15.95 -12.05
C ILE A 57 -28.48 -14.58 -12.13
N SER A 58 -29.20 -13.60 -12.58
CA SER A 58 -28.64 -12.25 -12.83
C SER A 58 -28.40 -11.43 -11.56
N GLU A 59 -29.04 -11.80 -10.44
CA GLU A 59 -29.05 -11.05 -9.20
C GLU A 59 -27.70 -11.07 -8.46
N ASP A 60 -26.88 -12.10 -8.66
CA ASP A 60 -25.57 -12.27 -8.01
C ASP A 60 -24.38 -11.95 -8.94
N ASN A 61 -24.66 -11.49 -10.17
CA ASN A 61 -23.64 -11.21 -11.16
C ASN A 61 -22.89 -9.89 -10.95
N ILE A 62 -23.25 -9.08 -9.96
CA ILE A 62 -22.63 -7.78 -9.72
C ILE A 62 -22.24 -7.65 -8.24
N ALA A 63 -20.96 -7.38 -8.00
CA ALA A 63 -20.44 -7.03 -6.69
C ALA A 63 -19.93 -5.58 -6.68
N PHE A 64 -20.26 -4.82 -5.63
CA PHE A 64 -19.87 -3.42 -5.48
C PHE A 64 -18.83 -3.27 -4.39
N SER A 65 -17.93 -2.31 -4.59
CA SER A 65 -16.95 -1.88 -3.61
C SER A 65 -16.70 -0.38 -3.77
N ASN A 66 -16.11 0.24 -2.75
CA ASN A 66 -15.70 1.64 -2.82
C ASN A 66 -14.21 1.73 -2.47
N ILE A 67 -13.48 2.55 -3.23
CA ILE A 67 -12.11 2.90 -2.93
C ILE A 67 -11.97 4.41 -2.76
N PHE A 68 -11.25 4.82 -1.71
CA PHE A 68 -10.92 6.22 -1.49
C PHE A 68 -9.54 6.53 -2.07
N VAL A 69 -9.48 7.49 -3.00
CA VAL A 69 -8.24 7.99 -3.60
C VAL A 69 -7.99 9.40 -3.06
N PRO A 70 -6.98 9.63 -2.21
CA PRO A 70 -6.72 10.94 -1.66
C PRO A 70 -6.23 11.90 -2.76
N GLU A 71 -6.73 13.14 -2.73
CA GLU A 71 -6.30 14.19 -3.65
C GLU A 71 -4.84 14.60 -3.40
N LYS A 72 -4.43 14.58 -2.13
CA LYS A 72 -3.07 14.89 -1.70
C LYS A 72 -2.54 13.76 -0.85
N LEU A 73 -1.28 13.39 -1.09
CA LEU A 73 -0.55 12.43 -0.28
C LEU A 73 0.45 13.19 0.60
N ASN A 74 0.25 13.12 1.90
CA ASN A 74 1.18 13.64 2.88
C ASN A 74 2.09 12.49 3.33
N ALA A 75 3.38 12.61 3.09
CA ALA A 75 4.39 11.64 3.51
C ALA A 75 5.36 12.27 4.51
N LEU A 76 5.67 11.53 5.56
CA LEU A 76 6.69 11.88 6.54
C LEU A 76 7.87 10.94 6.38
N ILE A 77 9.06 11.48 6.23
CA ILE A 77 10.32 10.74 6.27
C ILE A 77 11.03 11.07 7.59
N LEU A 78 11.27 10.04 8.38
CA LEU A 78 12.02 10.14 9.64
C LEU A 78 13.40 9.52 9.46
N THR A 79 14.45 10.30 9.71
CA THR A 79 15.84 9.84 9.64
C THR A 79 16.75 10.67 10.52
N ASN A 80 17.81 10.07 11.05
CA ASN A 80 18.88 10.80 11.72
C ASN A 80 20.01 11.20 10.75
N ASN A 81 19.98 10.67 9.51
CA ASN A 81 20.94 10.97 8.47
C ASN A 81 20.25 11.49 7.21
N PRO A 82 20.13 12.82 7.02
CA PRO A 82 19.41 13.40 5.87
C PRO A 82 19.85 12.88 4.49
N PRO A 83 21.14 12.59 4.22
CA PRO A 83 21.56 11.98 2.97
C PRO A 83 20.85 10.67 2.63
N ASP A 84 20.52 9.82 3.61
CA ASP A 84 19.84 8.55 3.40
C ASP A 84 18.39 8.75 2.93
N ALA A 85 17.77 9.89 3.31
CA ALA A 85 16.40 10.22 2.90
C ALA A 85 16.31 10.82 1.48
N LYS A 86 17.42 11.35 0.95
CA LYS A 86 17.42 12.14 -0.29
C LYS A 86 16.85 11.39 -1.49
N TYR A 87 17.25 10.14 -1.68
CA TYR A 87 16.77 9.32 -2.81
C TYR A 87 15.30 8.94 -2.65
N LEU A 88 14.88 8.64 -1.42
CA LEU A 88 13.49 8.35 -1.11
C LEU A 88 12.60 9.58 -1.34
N GLU A 89 13.03 10.74 -0.86
CA GLU A 89 12.34 12.01 -1.09
C GLU A 89 12.18 12.30 -2.59
N LEU A 90 13.26 12.11 -3.36
CA LEU A 90 13.23 12.28 -4.81
C LEU A 90 12.27 11.30 -5.49
N ALA A 91 12.33 10.01 -5.12
CA ALA A 91 11.45 8.99 -5.67
C ALA A 91 9.97 9.29 -5.40
N LEU A 92 9.62 9.73 -4.18
CA LEU A 92 8.26 10.11 -3.82
C LEU A 92 7.79 11.37 -4.56
N LYS A 93 8.69 12.29 -4.89
CA LYS A 93 8.36 13.48 -5.71
C LYS A 93 8.11 13.12 -7.17
N VAL A 94 8.86 12.16 -7.71
CA VAL A 94 8.77 11.77 -9.14
C VAL A 94 7.64 10.76 -9.38
N GLY A 95 7.39 9.86 -8.43
CA GLY A 95 6.43 8.75 -8.58
C GLY A 95 4.95 9.13 -8.56
N GLY A 96 4.62 10.41 -8.39
CA GLY A 96 3.24 10.91 -8.36
C GLY A 96 3.08 12.22 -9.12
N SER A 97 1.99 12.93 -8.87
CA SER A 97 1.87 14.32 -9.29
C SER A 97 2.68 15.19 -8.33
N PRO A 98 3.82 15.76 -8.73
CA PRO A 98 4.74 16.46 -7.83
C PRO A 98 4.10 17.60 -7.04
N GLU A 99 3.06 18.19 -7.62
CA GLU A 99 2.30 19.30 -7.04
C GLU A 99 1.34 18.86 -5.92
N ARG A 100 1.11 17.56 -5.78
CA ARG A 100 0.12 16.99 -4.85
C ARG A 100 0.73 16.28 -3.66
N ASN A 101 1.98 15.86 -3.77
CA ASN A 101 2.66 15.14 -2.69
C ASN A 101 3.37 16.14 -1.77
N ILE A 102 2.95 16.20 -0.52
CA ILE A 102 3.63 16.95 0.52
C ILE A 102 4.54 15.99 1.27
N ILE A 103 5.84 16.21 1.15
CA ILE A 103 6.86 15.36 1.76
C ILE A 103 7.59 16.19 2.81
N GLU A 104 7.50 15.75 4.05
CA GLU A 104 8.25 16.33 5.17
C GLU A 104 9.35 15.38 5.61
N VAL A 105 10.57 15.91 5.79
CA VAL A 105 11.71 15.18 6.35
C VAL A 105 11.99 15.73 7.74
N LYS A 106 12.03 14.85 8.73
CA LYS A 106 12.29 15.18 10.14
C LYS A 106 13.27 14.22 10.77
N ALA A 107 13.96 14.68 11.80
CA ALA A 107 14.82 13.81 12.60
C ALA A 107 13.97 12.82 13.43
N ILE A 108 14.48 11.60 13.63
CA ILE A 108 13.78 10.54 14.39
C ILE A 108 13.45 11.00 15.82
N ASN A 109 14.30 11.80 16.46
CA ASN A 109 14.04 12.33 17.78
C ASN A 109 12.80 13.26 17.87
N GLN A 110 12.33 13.79 16.74
CA GLN A 110 11.10 14.60 16.66
C GLN A 110 9.84 13.75 16.56
N PHE A 111 9.95 12.43 16.41
CA PHE A 111 8.81 11.53 16.23
C PHE A 111 7.70 11.72 17.25
N ASN A 112 8.05 11.91 18.53
CA ASN A 112 7.05 12.04 19.60
C ASN A 112 6.24 13.35 19.54
N SER A 113 6.76 14.38 18.88
CA SER A 113 6.09 15.67 18.71
C SER A 113 5.28 15.79 17.41
N VAL A 114 5.40 14.80 16.50
CA VAL A 114 4.72 14.81 15.21
C VAL A 114 3.30 14.28 15.37
N ASP A 115 2.33 14.93 14.81
CA ASP A 115 0.97 14.41 14.67
C ASP A 115 0.89 13.49 13.44
N LEU A 116 0.91 12.17 13.67
CA LEU A 116 0.92 11.16 12.61
C LEU A 116 -0.39 11.12 11.81
N THR A 117 -1.50 11.60 12.36
CA THR A 117 -2.80 11.58 11.68
C THR A 117 -2.83 12.47 10.43
N LYS A 118 -1.87 13.39 10.30
CA LYS A 118 -1.71 14.26 9.14
C LYS A 118 -1.05 13.60 7.94
N TYR A 119 -0.48 12.41 8.12
CA TYR A 119 0.28 11.72 7.08
C TYR A 119 -0.41 10.44 6.65
N ASN A 120 -0.46 10.23 5.33
CA ASN A 120 -0.95 8.99 4.73
C ASN A 120 0.10 7.87 4.81
N ALA A 121 1.38 8.25 4.77
CA ALA A 121 2.50 7.32 4.88
C ALA A 121 3.64 7.89 5.72
N VAL A 122 4.25 7.03 6.53
CA VAL A 122 5.44 7.31 7.33
C VAL A 122 6.56 6.38 6.89
N PHE A 123 7.68 6.96 6.52
CA PHE A 123 8.90 6.28 6.13
C PHE A 123 9.94 6.48 7.23
N ILE A 124 10.50 5.40 7.75
CA ILE A 124 11.55 5.46 8.77
C ILE A 124 12.82 4.86 8.19
N VAL A 125 13.83 5.69 8.01
CA VAL A 125 15.13 5.29 7.48
C VAL A 125 16.16 5.29 8.61
N GLY A 126 16.68 4.11 8.91
CA GLY A 126 17.60 3.87 10.03
C GLY A 126 16.89 4.03 11.38
N PRO A 127 15.83 3.26 11.66
CA PRO A 127 15.14 3.34 12.93
C PRO A 127 16.09 3.04 14.08
N ASP A 128 15.92 3.77 15.16
CA ASP A 128 16.58 3.50 16.42
C ASP A 128 15.59 2.79 17.37
N LYS A 129 16.12 2.10 18.37
CA LYS A 129 15.32 1.32 19.32
C LYS A 129 14.44 2.16 20.26
N ASN A 130 14.58 3.48 20.24
CA ASN A 130 13.79 4.38 21.09
C ASN A 130 12.57 4.94 20.37
N ILE A 131 12.31 4.55 19.12
CA ILE A 131 11.12 5.00 18.41
C ILE A 131 9.86 4.38 19.04
N GLY A 132 8.83 5.18 19.27
CA GLY A 132 7.61 4.77 19.97
C GLY A 132 6.79 3.74 19.17
N LYS A 133 7.07 2.46 19.40
CA LYS A 133 6.46 1.32 18.69
C LYS A 133 4.95 1.23 18.87
N GLU A 134 4.43 1.53 20.06
CA GLU A 134 3.00 1.51 20.36
C GLU A 134 2.26 2.55 19.49
N ARG A 135 2.87 3.70 19.32
CA ARG A 135 2.33 4.79 18.52
C ARG A 135 2.36 4.46 17.02
N LEU A 136 3.41 3.79 16.55
CA LEU A 136 3.47 3.29 15.16
C LEU A 136 2.43 2.20 14.92
N ALA A 137 2.27 1.26 15.86
CA ALA A 137 1.26 0.22 15.76
C ALA A 137 -0.16 0.81 15.71
N ALA A 138 -0.47 1.81 16.54
CA ALA A 138 -1.75 2.51 16.51
C ALA A 138 -1.98 3.23 15.18
N TYR A 139 -0.95 3.89 14.65
CA TYR A 139 -1.01 4.56 13.35
C TYR A 139 -1.31 3.58 12.21
N VAL A 140 -0.61 2.44 12.16
CA VAL A 140 -0.84 1.40 11.15
C VAL A 140 -2.24 0.78 11.31
N SER A 141 -2.68 0.51 12.54
CA SER A 141 -4.02 -0.03 12.81
C SER A 141 -5.14 0.94 12.41
N SER A 142 -4.87 2.24 12.37
CA SER A 142 -5.81 3.25 11.87
C SER A 142 -5.77 3.44 10.34
N GLY A 143 -5.00 2.63 9.62
CA GLY A 143 -4.91 2.65 8.15
C GLY A 143 -3.72 3.46 7.61
N GLY A 144 -2.81 3.94 8.45
CA GLY A 144 -1.59 4.62 8.03
C GLY A 144 -0.59 3.67 7.38
N GLY A 145 0.03 4.09 6.28
CA GLY A 145 1.10 3.35 5.61
C GLY A 145 2.43 3.49 6.35
N LEU A 146 3.12 2.38 6.63
CA LEU A 146 4.44 2.39 7.26
C LEU A 146 5.47 1.68 6.38
N PHE A 147 6.58 2.36 6.11
CA PHE A 147 7.74 1.81 5.43
C PHE A 147 8.97 1.92 6.33
N LEU A 148 9.67 0.81 6.51
CA LEU A 148 10.91 0.74 7.29
C LEU A 148 12.09 0.37 6.39
N ALA A 149 13.17 1.14 6.45
CA ALA A 149 14.40 0.84 5.76
C ALA A 149 15.61 0.94 6.72
N PRO A 150 16.61 0.06 6.60
CA PRO A 150 17.89 0.26 7.27
C PRO A 150 18.57 1.49 6.65
N SER A 151 19.38 2.19 7.44
CA SER A 151 20.28 3.23 6.92
C SER A 151 21.65 2.62 6.61
N SER A 152 22.42 3.30 5.77
CA SER A 152 23.80 2.90 5.45
C SER A 152 24.72 2.92 6.68
N THR A 153 24.36 3.69 7.70
CA THR A 153 25.18 3.95 8.89
C THR A 153 24.63 3.37 10.18
N SER A 154 23.34 2.97 10.19
CA SER A 154 22.71 2.42 11.39
C SER A 154 22.95 0.93 11.53
N ALA A 155 23.08 0.49 12.78
CA ALA A 155 23.08 -0.92 13.09
C ALA A 155 21.71 -1.53 12.71
N LEU A 156 21.72 -2.67 12.02
CA LEU A 156 20.50 -3.44 11.70
C LEU A 156 19.69 -3.86 12.93
N GLU A 157 20.29 -3.76 14.09
CA GLU A 157 19.69 -4.15 15.36
C GLU A 157 18.43 -3.33 15.68
N GLY A 158 18.50 -1.99 15.57
CA GLY A 158 17.33 -1.13 15.78
C GLY A 158 16.20 -1.41 14.79
N PHE A 159 16.55 -1.65 13.52
CA PHE A 159 15.58 -2.06 12.50
C PHE A 159 14.92 -3.40 12.86
N ARG A 160 15.72 -4.40 13.26
CA ARG A 160 15.23 -5.73 13.64
C ARG A 160 14.34 -5.67 14.86
N GLU A 161 14.73 -4.97 15.91
CA GLU A 161 13.93 -4.81 17.13
C GLU A 161 12.59 -4.17 16.84
N LEU A 162 12.55 -3.13 16.01
CA LEU A 162 11.31 -2.47 15.62
C LEU A 162 10.42 -3.40 14.76
N ALA A 163 10.98 -4.06 13.77
CA ALA A 163 10.24 -5.00 12.92
C ALA A 163 9.61 -6.13 13.74
N VAL A 164 10.36 -6.74 14.66
CA VAL A 164 9.84 -7.77 15.59
C VAL A 164 8.71 -7.21 16.45
N SER A 165 8.87 -6.00 17.00
CA SER A 165 7.86 -5.40 17.87
C SER A 165 6.55 -5.07 17.15
N LEU A 166 6.60 -4.89 15.83
CA LEU A 166 5.45 -4.65 14.95
C LEU A 166 4.95 -5.93 14.26
N ASN A 167 5.49 -7.10 14.63
CA ASN A 167 5.19 -8.40 14.02
C ASN A 167 5.42 -8.41 12.50
N LEU A 168 6.47 -7.73 12.04
CA LEU A 168 6.86 -7.67 10.63
C LEU A 168 8.00 -8.65 10.34
N SER A 169 8.01 -9.20 9.13
CA SER A 169 9.16 -9.95 8.62
C SER A 169 10.37 -9.03 8.46
N TYR A 170 11.56 -9.54 8.77
CA TYR A 170 12.82 -8.79 8.61
C TYR A 170 13.92 -9.68 8.02
N PRO A 171 14.92 -9.10 7.32
CA PRO A 171 16.01 -9.87 6.76
C PRO A 171 16.89 -10.49 7.85
N GLN A 172 17.15 -11.81 7.73
CA GLN A 172 17.97 -12.57 8.67
C GLN A 172 19.48 -12.29 8.48
N THR A 173 19.87 -11.96 7.26
CA THR A 173 21.28 -11.84 6.86
C THR A 173 21.47 -10.63 5.95
N VAL A 174 22.60 -9.93 6.12
CA VAL A 174 23.06 -8.88 5.21
C VAL A 174 24.25 -9.40 4.42
N ILE A 175 24.13 -9.39 3.11
CA ILE A 175 25.24 -9.71 2.21
C ILE A 175 25.86 -8.38 1.77
N LYS A 176 27.13 -8.17 2.08
CA LYS A 176 27.89 -7.07 1.50
C LYS A 176 28.24 -7.45 0.06
N ILE A 177 27.73 -6.71 -0.90
CA ILE A 177 28.18 -6.77 -2.29
C ILE A 177 29.40 -5.86 -2.35
N ASN A 178 30.58 -6.44 -2.52
CA ASN A 178 31.78 -5.66 -2.84
C ASN A 178 31.67 -5.28 -4.32
N GLU A 179 31.60 -3.98 -4.59
CA GLU A 179 31.78 -3.41 -5.93
C GLU A 179 33.26 -3.48 -6.34
#